data_b0652fefca22f69b106d2ef46707b2f8
#
_entry.id   b0652fefca22f69b106d2ef46707b2f8
#
_cell.length_a   1.000
_cell.length_b   1.000
_cell.length_c   1.000
_cell.angle_alpha   90.00
_cell.angle_beta   90.00
_cell.angle_gamma   90.00
#
_symmetry.space_group_name_H-M   'P 1'
#
loop_
_entity.id
_entity.type
_entity.pdbx_description
1 polymer ?
#
loop_
_entity_poly.entity_id
_entity_poly.type
_entity_poly.pdbx_seq_one_letter_code
_entity_poly.pdbx_strand_id
1 'polypeptide(L)'
;VIATSYSSDPNQTDDTPCLPAMWKYDLCEQFLKHGEENTIAANFLPLGTQVRFPEMYGNKIFTVRDRMNSRYNYDRLGYYRIDFYKAELGDNGDIDVKASKQEARQFGIKRGLKMEILAYVK
;
A
#
# COMPACT_ATOMS: atom_id res chain seq x y z
N VAL A 1 10.54 6.93 7.11
CA VAL A 1 10.20 6.77 5.69
C VAL A 1 9.31 7.91 5.22
N ILE A 2 9.28 8.13 3.93
CA ILE A 2 8.29 9.00 3.29
C ILE A 2 7.16 8.10 2.76
N ALA A 3 5.92 8.45 3.11
CA ALA A 3 4.76 7.66 2.75
C ALA A 3 3.84 8.43 1.82
N THR A 4 3.39 7.76 0.78
CA THR A 4 2.32 8.18 -0.12
C THR A 4 1.26 7.09 -0.13
N SER A 5 0.30 7.16 -1.04
CA SER A 5 -0.73 6.14 -1.15
C SER A 5 -1.11 5.90 -2.59
N TYR A 6 -1.74 4.76 -2.85
CA TYR A 6 -2.24 4.37 -4.17
C TYR A 6 -3.55 3.60 -4.04
N SER A 7 -4.26 3.46 -5.13
CA SER A 7 -5.50 2.68 -5.20
C SER A 7 -5.45 1.69 -6.36
N SER A 8 -6.50 0.89 -6.50
CA SER A 8 -6.66 -0.04 -7.62
C SER A 8 -7.13 0.66 -8.90
N ASP A 9 -6.64 1.87 -9.16
CA ASP A 9 -6.89 2.62 -10.40
C ASP A 9 -5.75 2.34 -11.37
N PRO A 10 -6.02 1.94 -12.64
CA PRO A 10 -4.97 1.70 -13.64
C PRO A 10 -4.03 2.87 -13.87
N ASN A 11 -4.48 4.11 -13.61
CA ASN A 11 -3.63 5.31 -13.73
C ASN A 11 -2.64 5.46 -12.57
N GLN A 12 -2.86 4.76 -11.45
CA GLN A 12 -1.99 4.78 -10.27
C GLN A 12 -1.16 3.51 -10.14
N THR A 13 -1.52 2.46 -10.88
CA THR A 13 -0.87 1.14 -10.84
C THR A 13 -0.52 0.71 -12.26
N ASP A 14 -0.52 -0.58 -12.53
CA ASP A 14 -0.32 -1.16 -13.85
C ASP A 14 -1.64 -1.68 -14.43
N ASP A 15 -1.56 -2.52 -15.47
CA ASP A 15 -2.74 -3.11 -16.13
C ASP A 15 -3.51 -4.11 -15.25
N THR A 16 -2.95 -4.50 -14.11
CA THR A 16 -3.59 -5.43 -13.16
C THR A 16 -3.73 -4.77 -11.79
N PRO A 17 -4.61 -3.75 -11.64
CA PRO A 17 -4.62 -2.89 -10.45
C PRO A 17 -5.01 -3.59 -9.15
N CYS A 18 -5.66 -4.75 -9.20
CA CYS A 18 -6.00 -5.52 -8.00
C CYS A 18 -4.98 -6.61 -7.66
N LEU A 19 -3.99 -6.84 -8.53
CA LEU A 19 -2.98 -7.87 -8.34
C LEU A 19 -1.64 -7.23 -7.98
N PRO A 20 -1.21 -7.34 -6.72
CA PRO A 20 0.09 -6.81 -6.30
C PRO A 20 1.23 -7.75 -6.73
N ALA A 21 2.45 -7.37 -6.41
CA ALA A 21 3.63 -8.18 -6.66
C ALA A 21 3.61 -9.50 -5.89
N MET A 22 2.93 -9.56 -4.73
CA MET A 22 2.75 -10.81 -3.99
C MET A 22 1.78 -11.73 -4.73
N TRP A 23 2.29 -12.85 -5.18
CA TRP A 23 1.55 -13.81 -5.99
C TRP A 23 0.36 -14.41 -5.24
N LYS A 24 -0.76 -14.61 -5.93
CA LYS A 24 -2.04 -15.15 -5.43
C LYS A 24 -2.76 -14.27 -4.40
N TYR A 25 -2.35 -13.03 -4.23
CA TYR A 25 -3.07 -12.09 -3.40
C TYR A 25 -3.84 -11.12 -4.30
N ASP A 26 -5.14 -10.99 -4.10
CA ASP A 26 -5.98 -10.03 -4.82
C ASP A 26 -6.41 -8.94 -3.83
N LEU A 27 -5.91 -7.72 -4.03
CA LEU A 27 -6.19 -6.58 -3.13
C LEU A 27 -7.68 -6.26 -3.08
N CYS A 28 -8.36 -6.30 -4.22
CA CYS A 28 -9.78 -5.97 -4.30
C CYS A 28 -10.62 -7.04 -3.59
N GLU A 29 -10.32 -8.32 -3.82
CA GLU A 29 -11.02 -9.42 -3.16
C GLU A 29 -10.82 -9.39 -1.65
N GLN A 30 -9.61 -9.19 -1.18
CA GLN A 30 -9.33 -9.15 0.26
C GLN A 30 -9.98 -7.95 0.93
N PHE A 31 -10.04 -6.81 0.27
CA PHE A 31 -10.74 -5.66 0.79
C PHE A 31 -12.26 -5.92 0.87
N LEU A 32 -12.84 -6.52 -0.18
CA LEU A 32 -14.27 -6.86 -0.19
C LEU A 32 -14.63 -7.88 0.89
N LYS A 33 -13.74 -8.84 1.18
CA LYS A 33 -13.95 -9.86 2.22
C LYS A 33 -13.80 -9.32 3.64
N HIS A 34 -12.78 -8.50 3.88
CA HIS A 34 -12.35 -8.15 5.24
C HIS A 34 -12.52 -6.68 5.58
N GLY A 35 -12.72 -5.82 4.59
CA GLY A 35 -12.85 -4.38 4.80
C GLY A 35 -11.56 -3.72 5.30
N GLU A 36 -10.41 -4.37 5.16
CA GLU A 36 -9.14 -3.88 5.68
C GLU A 36 -8.20 -3.41 4.60
N GLU A 37 -7.56 -2.26 4.85
CA GLU A 37 -6.49 -1.70 4.04
C GLU A 37 -5.17 -1.87 4.79
N ASN A 38 -4.57 -3.06 4.69
CA ASN A 38 -3.36 -3.41 5.43
C ASN A 38 -2.17 -3.79 4.53
N THR A 39 -2.20 -3.34 3.29
CA THR A 39 -1.12 -3.61 2.32
C THR A 39 -0.32 -2.34 2.09
N ILE A 40 1.00 -2.50 2.04
CA ILE A 40 1.92 -1.46 1.57
C ILE A 40 2.76 -1.96 0.40
N ALA A 41 3.17 -1.01 -0.44
CA ALA A 41 4.18 -1.23 -1.47
C ALA A 41 5.52 -0.69 -0.96
N ALA A 42 6.58 -1.48 -1.10
CA ALA A 42 7.93 -1.09 -0.70
C ALA A 42 8.94 -1.85 -1.55
N ASN A 43 10.00 -1.16 -1.98
CA ASN A 43 11.03 -1.78 -2.82
C ASN A 43 12.21 -2.33 -2.01
N PHE A 44 12.34 -1.91 -0.76
CA PHE A 44 13.52 -2.22 0.07
C PHE A 44 13.27 -3.32 1.10
N LEU A 45 12.08 -3.90 1.15
CA LEU A 45 11.72 -4.98 2.08
C LEU A 45 11.22 -6.20 1.32
N PRO A 46 11.49 -7.42 1.80
CA PRO A 46 10.93 -8.62 1.18
C PRO A 46 9.39 -8.62 1.22
N LEU A 47 8.77 -9.20 0.21
CA LEU A 47 7.32 -9.42 0.22
C LEU A 47 6.95 -10.31 1.42
N GLY A 48 5.88 -9.96 2.11
CA GLY A 48 5.43 -10.64 3.33
C GLY A 48 5.97 -10.04 4.62
N THR A 49 6.92 -9.09 4.54
CA THR A 49 7.43 -8.41 5.72
C THR A 49 6.30 -7.66 6.42
N GLN A 50 6.22 -7.81 7.74
CA GLN A 50 5.22 -7.14 8.57
C GLN A 50 5.80 -5.91 9.24
N VAL A 51 5.06 -4.82 9.20
CA VAL A 51 5.47 -3.53 9.76
C VAL A 51 4.30 -2.86 10.46
N ARG A 52 4.59 -1.86 11.28
CA ARG A 52 3.57 -0.98 11.85
C ARG A 52 4.03 0.47 11.84
N PHE A 53 3.07 1.37 11.93
CA PHE A 53 3.30 2.82 11.93
C PHE A 53 2.66 3.42 13.17
N PRO A 54 3.33 3.38 14.34
CA PRO A 54 2.68 3.69 15.61
C PRO A 54 2.14 5.13 15.70
N GLU A 55 2.77 6.07 14.99
CA GLU A 55 2.33 7.47 15.00
C GLU A 55 1.00 7.70 14.27
N MET A 56 0.68 6.88 13.25
CA MET A 56 -0.55 7.03 12.46
C MET A 56 -1.61 5.99 12.74
N TYR A 57 -1.20 4.75 12.98
CA TYR A 57 -2.09 3.61 13.02
C TYR A 57 -1.94 2.75 14.27
N GLY A 58 -1.17 3.19 15.26
CA GLY A 58 -1.00 2.48 16.53
C GLY A 58 -0.43 1.08 16.33
N ASN A 59 -1.15 0.06 16.77
CA ASN A 59 -0.71 -1.32 16.69
C ASN A 59 -1.13 -2.06 15.42
N LYS A 60 -1.77 -1.38 14.47
CA LYS A 60 -2.21 -2.02 13.23
C LYS A 60 -1.01 -2.55 12.46
N ILE A 61 -1.09 -3.81 12.05
CA ILE A 61 -0.02 -4.48 11.29
C ILE A 61 -0.32 -4.37 9.81
N PHE A 62 0.68 -3.90 9.05
CA PHE A 62 0.66 -3.86 7.59
C PHE A 62 1.62 -4.91 7.06
N THR A 63 1.35 -5.41 5.86
CA THR A 63 2.19 -6.39 5.19
C THR A 63 2.65 -5.84 3.85
N VAL A 64 3.94 -6.00 3.55
CA VAL A 64 4.49 -5.66 2.24
C VAL A 64 4.00 -6.69 1.23
N ARG A 65 3.10 -6.30 0.34
CA ARG A 65 2.53 -7.19 -0.69
C ARG A 65 2.75 -6.68 -2.11
N ASP A 66 3.32 -5.49 -2.25
CA ASP A 66 3.47 -4.88 -3.56
C ASP A 66 4.82 -4.19 -3.71
N ARG A 67 5.14 -3.81 -4.94
CA ARG A 67 6.35 -3.10 -5.33
C ARG A 67 5.98 -1.82 -6.06
N MET A 68 6.84 -0.81 -5.93
CA MET A 68 6.76 0.42 -6.70
C MET A 68 7.70 0.35 -7.91
N ASN A 69 7.55 1.29 -8.85
CA ASN A 69 8.51 1.44 -9.94
C ASN A 69 9.94 1.59 -9.38
N SER A 70 10.93 1.04 -10.07
CA SER A 70 12.34 1.08 -9.64
C SER A 70 12.89 2.50 -9.50
N ARG A 71 12.27 3.50 -10.14
CA ARG A 71 12.65 4.91 -9.97
C ARG A 71 12.47 5.41 -8.53
N TYR A 72 11.71 4.69 -7.71
CA TYR A 72 11.48 4.99 -6.29
C TYR A 72 12.40 4.21 -5.35
N ASN A 73 13.40 3.50 -5.87
CA ASN A 73 14.40 2.83 -5.05
C ASN A 73 15.25 3.84 -4.29
N TYR A 74 15.76 3.42 -3.13
CA TYR A 74 16.59 4.25 -2.28
C TYR A 74 17.81 4.84 -3.02
N ASP A 75 18.46 4.04 -3.86
CA ASP A 75 19.65 4.47 -4.61
C ASP A 75 19.36 5.61 -5.59
N ARG A 76 18.09 5.78 -6.00
CA ARG A 76 17.66 6.85 -6.88
C ARG A 76 17.11 8.06 -6.15
N LEU A 77 16.35 7.82 -5.07
CA LEU A 77 15.70 8.89 -4.32
C LEU A 77 16.57 9.47 -3.21
N GLY A 78 17.47 8.66 -2.62
CA GLY A 78 18.21 9.04 -1.43
C GLY A 78 17.42 8.92 -0.13
N TYR A 79 16.21 8.34 -0.18
CA TYR A 79 15.39 8.07 0.99
C TYR A 79 14.50 6.85 0.75
N TYR A 80 14.00 6.25 1.84
CA TYR A 80 13.07 5.12 1.78
C TYR A 80 11.65 5.62 1.60
N ARG A 81 10.94 5.06 0.61
CA ARG A 81 9.56 5.42 0.31
C ARG A 81 8.67 4.17 0.38
N ILE A 82 7.47 4.36 0.93
CA ILE A 82 6.41 3.36 0.91
C ILE A 82 5.12 3.97 0.38
N ASP A 83 4.21 3.13 -0.12
CA ASP A 83 2.87 3.53 -0.53
C ASP A 83 1.84 2.69 0.22
N PHE A 84 0.86 3.35 0.84
CA PHE A 84 -0.29 2.68 1.46
C PHE A 84 -1.36 2.42 0.42
N TYR A 85 -1.88 1.19 0.40
CA TYR A 85 -3.04 0.85 -0.43
C TYR A 85 -4.32 1.41 0.19
N LYS A 86 -5.13 2.10 -0.62
CA LYS A 86 -6.40 2.70 -0.23
C LYS A 86 -7.54 2.18 -1.09
N ALA A 87 -8.70 1.94 -0.48
CA ALA A 87 -9.90 1.46 -1.17
C ALA A 87 -11.16 1.99 -0.49
N GLU A 88 -12.22 2.15 -1.27
CA GLU A 88 -13.55 2.55 -0.80
C GLU A 88 -14.60 1.64 -1.44
N LEU A 89 -15.67 1.33 -0.69
CA LEU A 89 -16.81 0.59 -1.21
C LEU A 89 -17.79 1.53 -1.90
N GLY A 90 -18.31 1.10 -3.04
CA GLY A 90 -19.43 1.76 -3.71
C GLY A 90 -20.79 1.24 -3.19
N ASP A 91 -21.86 1.89 -3.62
CA ASP A 91 -23.23 1.55 -3.23
C ASP A 91 -23.64 0.14 -3.67
N ASN A 92 -23.00 -0.39 -4.71
CA ASN A 92 -23.26 -1.73 -5.24
C ASN A 92 -22.51 -2.85 -4.50
N GLY A 93 -21.78 -2.53 -3.43
CA GLY A 93 -20.99 -3.52 -2.69
C GLY A 93 -19.67 -3.90 -3.35
N ASP A 94 -19.29 -3.20 -4.42
CA ASP A 94 -18.01 -3.40 -5.10
C ASP A 94 -17.06 -2.25 -4.79
N ILE A 95 -15.79 -2.36 -5.18
CA ILE A 95 -14.82 -1.29 -4.97
C ILE A 95 -15.18 -0.10 -5.87
N ASP A 96 -15.32 1.08 -5.28
CA ASP A 96 -15.49 2.33 -6.00
C ASP A 96 -14.11 2.86 -6.39
N VAL A 97 -13.72 2.66 -7.66
CA VAL A 97 -12.40 3.06 -8.16
C VAL A 97 -12.19 4.57 -8.05
N LYS A 98 -13.21 5.37 -8.36
CA LYS A 98 -13.11 6.83 -8.30
C LYS A 98 -12.94 7.34 -6.86
N ALA A 99 -13.75 6.83 -5.93
CA ALA A 99 -13.65 7.20 -4.52
C ALA A 99 -12.33 6.72 -3.92
N SER A 100 -11.88 5.52 -4.26
CA SER A 100 -10.59 4.97 -3.82
C SER A 100 -9.42 5.84 -4.30
N LYS A 101 -9.48 6.29 -5.55
CA LYS A 101 -8.48 7.19 -6.11
C LYS A 101 -8.46 8.54 -5.39
N GLN A 102 -9.63 9.09 -5.06
CA GLN A 102 -9.73 10.34 -4.31
C GLN A 102 -9.16 10.19 -2.90
N GLU A 103 -9.45 9.09 -2.20
CA GLU A 103 -8.88 8.81 -0.89
C GLU A 103 -7.36 8.75 -0.96
N ALA A 104 -6.81 8.05 -1.95
CA ALA A 104 -5.38 7.96 -2.14
C ALA A 104 -4.75 9.35 -2.38
N ARG A 105 -5.38 10.20 -3.18
CA ARG A 105 -4.90 11.56 -3.42
C ARG A 105 -4.98 12.45 -2.19
N GLN A 106 -6.04 12.33 -1.40
CA GLN A 106 -6.23 13.11 -0.16
C GLN A 106 -5.21 12.74 0.91
N PHE A 107 -4.71 11.51 0.89
CA PHE A 107 -3.66 11.09 1.81
C PHE A 107 -2.40 11.97 1.68
N GLY A 108 -2.04 12.34 0.46
CA GLY A 108 -0.90 13.20 0.18
C GLY A 108 0.44 12.54 0.47
N ILE A 109 1.40 13.33 0.95
CA ILE A 109 2.74 12.87 1.26
C ILE A 109 2.99 13.07 2.75
N LYS A 110 3.39 12.00 3.45
CA LYS A 110 3.76 12.04 4.87
C LYS A 110 5.27 11.86 4.98
N ARG A 111 5.96 12.88 5.51
CA ARG A 111 7.41 12.89 5.64
C ARG A 111 7.83 12.54 7.05
N GLY A 112 8.96 11.83 7.19
CA GLY A 112 9.51 11.49 8.50
C GLY A 112 8.63 10.53 9.30
N LEU A 113 7.81 9.71 8.63
CA LEU A 113 6.94 8.74 9.29
C LEU A 113 7.77 7.60 9.87
N LYS A 114 7.55 7.30 11.15
CA LYS A 114 8.21 6.18 11.81
C LYS A 114 7.59 4.86 11.37
N MET A 115 8.42 3.93 10.91
CA MET A 115 8.02 2.57 10.55
C MET A 115 8.81 1.59 11.41
N GLU A 116 8.09 0.67 12.09
CA GLU A 116 8.71 -0.41 12.84
C GLU A 116 8.57 -1.72 12.07
N ILE A 117 9.70 -2.41 11.86
CA ILE A 117 9.71 -3.70 11.20
C ILE A 117 9.52 -4.78 12.27
N LEU A 118 8.44 -5.56 12.17
CA LEU A 118 8.09 -6.58 13.16
C LEU A 118 8.66 -7.95 12.82
N ALA A 119 8.63 -8.32 11.52
CA ALA A 119 9.11 -9.61 11.06
C ALA A 119 9.52 -9.54 9.59
N TYR A 120 10.69 -10.11 9.28
CA TYR A 120 11.13 -10.30 7.90
C TYR A 120 10.70 -11.68 7.42
N VAL A 121 10.31 -11.77 6.15
CA VAL A 121 10.10 -13.05 5.47
C VAL A 121 11.42 -13.44 4.83
N LYS A 122 11.86 -14.64 5.16
CA LYS A 122 13.10 -15.19 4.60
C LYS A 122 12.89 -15.84 3.25
#